data_e403cc65323b023cb2ea95f2e123cf09
#
_entry.id   e403cc65323b023cb2ea95f2e123cf09
#
_cell.length_a   1.000
_cell.length_b   1.000
_cell.length_c   1.000
_cell.angle_alpha   90.00
_cell.angle_beta   90.00
_cell.angle_gamma   90.00
#
_symmetry.space_group_name_H-M   'P 1'
#
loop_
_entity.id
_entity.type
_entity.pdbx_description
1 polymer ?
#
loop_
_entity_poly.entity_id
_entity_poly.type
_entity_poly.pdbx_seq_one_letter_code
_entity_poly.pdbx_strand_id
1 'polypeptide(L)'
;MKKISLILLAGVLASLVSSAALAGTPRIDRREAWQRARIAEGRRSGELTRRETARLNAGQRRVHRMERRAGADGFVTRGERRRIERAQDRQSRAIYRLKHNQRRRA
;
A
#
# COMPACT_ATOMS: atom_id res chain seq x y z
N MET A 1 -35.76 19.33 1.00
CA MET A 1 -35.15 18.24 0.26
C MET A 1 -34.05 18.69 -0.69
N LYS A 2 -34.25 19.77 -1.46
CA LYS A 2 -33.23 20.28 -2.38
C LYS A 2 -31.94 20.76 -1.68
N LYS A 3 -32.03 21.29 -0.46
CA LYS A 3 -30.89 21.76 0.33
C LYS A 3 -29.99 20.62 0.78
N ILE A 4 -30.56 19.45 1.08
CA ILE A 4 -29.81 18.26 1.51
C ILE A 4 -28.96 17.72 0.37
N SER A 5 -29.52 17.72 -0.86
CA SER A 5 -28.80 17.27 -2.05
C SER A 5 -27.59 18.15 -2.37
N LEU A 6 -27.68 19.45 -2.15
CA LEU A 6 -26.57 20.38 -2.33
C LEU A 6 -25.44 20.14 -1.34
N ILE A 7 -25.75 19.84 -0.08
CA ILE A 7 -24.77 19.55 0.94
C ILE A 7 -23.99 18.26 0.61
N LEU A 8 -24.71 17.23 0.16
CA LEU A 8 -24.09 15.98 -0.27
C LEU A 8 -23.13 16.19 -1.44
N LEU A 9 -23.54 17.02 -2.41
CA LEU A 9 -22.72 17.32 -3.57
C LEU A 9 -21.42 18.03 -3.15
N ALA A 10 -21.52 18.98 -2.23
CA ALA A 10 -20.32 19.68 -1.71
C ALA A 10 -19.36 18.72 -1.00
N GLY A 11 -19.90 17.76 -0.25
CA GLY A 11 -19.09 16.75 0.44
C GLY A 11 -18.32 15.86 -0.53
N VAL A 12 -18.96 15.45 -1.62
CA VAL A 12 -18.34 14.63 -2.67
C VAL A 12 -17.22 15.40 -3.35
N LEU A 13 -17.46 16.67 -3.67
CA LEU A 13 -16.42 17.51 -4.28
C LEU A 13 -15.21 17.70 -3.37
N ALA A 14 -15.43 17.90 -2.08
CA ALA A 14 -14.34 18.01 -1.13
C ALA A 14 -13.49 16.75 -1.05
N SER A 15 -14.14 15.58 -1.09
CA SER A 15 -13.43 14.30 -1.11
C SER A 15 -12.58 14.12 -2.36
N LEU A 16 -13.09 14.54 -3.51
CA LEU A 16 -12.34 14.48 -4.77
C LEU A 16 -11.11 15.38 -4.75
N VAL A 17 -11.23 16.56 -4.17
CA VAL A 17 -10.09 17.50 -4.05
C VAL A 17 -9.02 16.89 -3.14
N SER A 18 -9.40 16.27 -2.03
CA SER A 18 -8.46 15.60 -1.13
C SER A 18 -7.74 14.46 -1.83
N SER A 19 -8.48 13.66 -2.64
CA SER A 19 -7.87 12.58 -3.43
C SER A 19 -6.90 13.13 -4.47
N ALA A 20 -7.22 14.25 -5.11
CA ALA A 20 -6.35 14.89 -6.08
C ALA A 20 -5.04 15.40 -5.44
N ALA A 21 -5.10 15.90 -4.20
CA ALA A 21 -3.93 16.36 -3.47
C ALA A 21 -2.94 15.22 -3.17
N LEU A 22 -3.43 13.98 -3.08
CA LEU A 22 -2.62 12.78 -2.84
C LEU A 22 -2.22 12.07 -4.14
N ALA A 23 -2.60 12.62 -5.31
CA ALA A 23 -2.40 11.99 -6.61
C ALA A 23 -0.93 11.92 -7.05
N GLY A 24 0.03 12.43 -6.27
CA GLY A 24 1.45 12.34 -6.58
C GLY A 24 2.02 10.92 -6.55
N THR A 25 1.29 9.93 -5.98
CA THR A 25 1.80 8.57 -5.79
C THR A 25 0.77 7.47 -6.10
N PRO A 26 -0.07 7.58 -7.16
CA PRO A 26 -1.11 6.58 -7.41
C PRO A 26 -0.54 5.21 -7.75
N ARG A 27 0.62 5.16 -8.41
CA ARG A 27 1.30 3.90 -8.72
C ARG A 27 1.78 3.20 -7.46
N ILE A 28 2.36 3.95 -6.54
CA ILE A 28 2.83 3.44 -5.25
C ILE A 28 1.64 2.90 -4.45
N ASP A 29 0.55 3.65 -4.39
CA ASP A 29 -0.65 3.26 -3.64
C ASP A 29 -1.29 1.98 -4.19
N ARG A 30 -1.40 1.86 -5.52
CA ARG A 30 -1.94 0.65 -6.14
C ARG A 30 -1.06 -0.56 -5.87
N ARG A 31 0.25 -0.38 -5.96
CA ARG A 31 1.19 -1.46 -5.70
C ARG A 31 1.11 -1.93 -4.25
N GLU A 32 1.02 -1.00 -3.32
CA GLU A 32 0.88 -1.30 -1.90
C GLU A 32 -0.40 -2.08 -1.62
N ALA A 33 -1.53 -1.65 -2.20
CA ALA A 33 -2.80 -2.37 -2.07
C ALA A 33 -2.71 -3.79 -2.63
N TRP A 34 -2.06 -3.95 -3.77
CA TRP A 34 -1.83 -5.25 -4.39
C TRP A 34 -0.99 -6.16 -3.50
N GLN A 35 0.07 -5.62 -2.91
CA GLN A 35 0.93 -6.36 -1.98
C GLN A 35 0.17 -6.82 -0.74
N ARG A 36 -0.64 -5.95 -0.15
CA ARG A 36 -1.48 -6.31 1.00
C ARG A 36 -2.45 -7.44 0.65
N ALA A 37 -3.07 -7.36 -0.52
CA ALA A 37 -3.99 -8.40 -0.99
C ALA A 37 -3.27 -9.75 -1.13
N ARG A 38 -2.06 -9.76 -1.67
CA ARG A 38 -1.28 -10.99 -1.84
C ARG A 38 -0.87 -11.60 -0.50
N ILE A 39 -0.52 -10.78 0.46
CA ILE A 39 -0.19 -11.24 1.82
C ILE A 39 -1.43 -11.86 2.47
N ALA A 40 -2.57 -11.20 2.39
CA ALA A 40 -3.83 -11.71 2.94
C ALA A 40 -4.23 -13.03 2.29
N GLU A 41 -4.09 -13.12 0.97
CA GLU A 41 -4.36 -14.34 0.21
C GLU A 41 -3.43 -15.48 0.64
N GLY A 42 -2.14 -15.20 0.76
CA GLY A 42 -1.17 -16.19 1.21
C GLY A 42 -1.45 -16.70 2.62
N ARG A 43 -1.93 -15.81 3.49
CA ARG A 43 -2.32 -16.19 4.85
C ARG A 43 -3.53 -17.12 4.84
N ARG A 44 -4.56 -16.79 4.06
CA ARG A 44 -5.78 -17.60 3.97
C ARG A 44 -5.54 -18.96 3.35
N SER A 45 -4.73 -19.01 2.31
CA SER A 45 -4.45 -20.25 1.58
C SER A 45 -3.47 -21.18 2.29
N GLY A 46 -2.80 -20.69 3.35
CA GLY A 46 -1.76 -21.43 4.02
C GLY A 46 -0.40 -21.38 3.34
N GLU A 47 -0.26 -20.63 2.26
CA GLU A 47 1.03 -20.40 1.60
C GLU A 47 2.00 -19.64 2.50
N LEU A 48 1.47 -18.81 3.38
CA LEU A 48 2.25 -18.05 4.36
C LEU A 48 1.94 -18.55 5.77
N THR A 49 2.98 -18.78 6.54
CA THR A 49 2.84 -19.07 7.96
C THR A 49 2.47 -17.79 8.70
N ARG A 50 2.02 -17.94 9.94
CA ARG A 50 1.71 -16.80 10.80
C ARG A 50 2.93 -15.89 10.98
N ARG A 51 4.10 -16.46 11.19
CA ARG A 51 5.36 -15.73 11.36
C ARG A 51 5.77 -15.01 10.09
N GLU A 52 5.64 -15.66 8.94
CA GLU A 52 5.94 -15.05 7.64
C GLU A 52 5.00 -13.89 7.34
N THR A 53 3.72 -14.06 7.64
CA THR A 53 2.72 -13.00 7.49
C THR A 53 3.08 -11.77 8.35
N ALA A 54 3.46 -12.01 9.61
CA ALA A 54 3.87 -10.93 10.51
C ALA A 54 5.10 -10.18 9.97
N ARG A 55 6.07 -10.91 9.43
CA ARG A 55 7.27 -10.32 8.82
C ARG A 55 6.92 -9.45 7.61
N LEU A 56 6.06 -9.95 6.73
CA LEU A 56 5.65 -9.22 5.55
C LEU A 56 4.83 -7.98 5.90
N ASN A 57 3.95 -8.09 6.88
CA ASN A 57 3.17 -6.95 7.34
C ASN A 57 4.06 -5.88 7.98
N ALA A 58 5.11 -6.28 8.69
CA ALA A 58 6.10 -5.34 9.21
C ALA A 58 6.82 -4.61 8.08
N GLY A 59 7.14 -5.31 7.00
CA GLY A 59 7.72 -4.71 5.78
C GLY A 59 6.78 -3.70 5.13
N GLN A 60 5.49 -4.02 5.06
CA GLN A 60 4.48 -3.10 4.54
C GLN A 60 4.41 -1.82 5.38
N ARG A 61 4.42 -1.95 6.71
CA ARG A 61 4.41 -0.78 7.59
C ARG A 61 5.64 0.09 7.41
N ARG A 62 6.80 -0.52 7.18
CA ARG A 62 8.05 0.20 6.92
C ARG A 62 7.96 1.04 5.65
N VAL A 63 7.46 0.46 4.57
CA VAL A 63 7.25 1.16 3.31
C VAL A 63 6.27 2.31 3.50
N HIS A 64 5.18 2.05 4.22
CA HIS A 64 4.16 3.07 4.49
C HIS A 64 4.74 4.26 5.28
N ARG A 65 5.61 4.00 6.25
CA ARG A 65 6.29 5.07 6.97
C ARG A 65 7.21 5.88 6.06
N MET A 66 7.89 5.22 5.13
CA MET A 66 8.71 5.92 4.12
C MET A 66 7.86 6.87 3.29
N GLU A 67 6.68 6.42 2.86
CA GLU A 67 5.74 7.24 2.10
C GLU A 67 5.29 8.47 2.88
N ARG A 68 4.91 8.27 4.14
CA ARG A 68 4.44 9.38 4.98
C ARG A 68 5.53 10.40 5.22
N ARG A 69 6.77 9.98 5.43
CA ARG A 69 7.90 10.89 5.60
C ARG A 69 8.19 11.67 4.32
N ALA A 70 8.14 10.98 3.19
CA ALA A 70 8.38 11.59 1.89
C ALA A 70 7.32 12.64 1.56
N GLY A 71 6.04 12.36 1.89
CA GLY A 71 4.94 13.26 1.63
C GLY A 71 4.70 14.34 2.68
N ALA A 72 5.51 14.41 3.73
CA ALA A 72 5.27 15.31 4.87
C ALA A 72 5.28 16.78 4.49
N ASP A 73 6.05 17.17 3.48
CA ASP A 73 6.16 18.54 2.98
C ASP A 73 5.21 18.84 1.81
N GLY A 74 4.28 17.93 1.51
CA GLY A 74 3.24 18.12 0.50
C GLY A 74 3.53 17.52 -0.86
N PHE A 75 4.74 17.08 -1.14
CA PHE A 75 5.09 16.40 -2.39
C PHE A 75 6.23 15.42 -2.19
N VAL A 76 6.28 14.43 -3.10
CA VAL A 76 7.30 13.38 -3.07
C VAL A 76 8.32 13.67 -4.18
N THR A 77 9.59 13.83 -3.80
CA THR A 77 10.67 14.07 -4.76
C THR A 77 10.92 12.82 -5.61
N ARG A 78 11.62 13.01 -6.73
CA ARG A 78 12.00 11.90 -7.61
C ARG A 78 12.90 10.88 -6.87
N GLY A 79 13.84 11.36 -6.08
CA GLY A 79 14.72 10.51 -5.28
C GLY A 79 13.98 9.72 -4.22
N GLU A 80 13.03 10.36 -3.53
CA GLU A 80 12.18 9.71 -2.54
C GLU A 80 11.31 8.63 -3.19
N ARG A 81 10.72 8.93 -4.35
CA ARG A 81 9.89 7.99 -5.10
C ARG A 81 10.71 6.74 -5.47
N ARG A 82 11.94 6.92 -5.95
CA ARG A 82 12.81 5.78 -6.29
C ARG A 82 13.11 4.91 -5.09
N ARG A 83 13.37 5.53 -3.94
CA ARG A 83 13.63 4.76 -2.71
C ARG A 83 12.42 3.93 -2.29
N ILE A 84 11.23 4.52 -2.37
CA ILE A 84 9.98 3.83 -2.05
C ILE A 84 9.77 2.68 -3.02
N GLU A 85 9.94 2.91 -4.31
CA GLU A 85 9.77 1.88 -5.34
C GLU A 85 10.75 0.72 -5.13
N ARG A 86 12.00 1.01 -4.81
CA ARG A 86 12.97 -0.06 -4.50
C ARG A 86 12.59 -0.84 -3.25
N ALA A 87 12.08 -0.16 -2.24
CA ALA A 87 11.59 -0.83 -1.03
C ALA A 87 10.40 -1.74 -1.35
N GLN A 88 9.48 -1.28 -2.21
CA GLN A 88 8.36 -2.08 -2.70
C GLN A 88 8.84 -3.26 -3.54
N ASP A 89 9.88 -3.08 -4.36
CA ASP A 89 10.48 -4.18 -5.13
C ASP A 89 11.01 -5.28 -4.21
N ARG A 90 11.72 -4.89 -3.17
CA ARG A 90 12.22 -5.87 -2.17
C ARG A 90 11.07 -6.59 -1.48
N GLN A 91 10.04 -5.86 -1.13
CA GLN A 91 8.85 -6.41 -0.48
C GLN A 91 8.12 -7.39 -1.39
N SER A 92 7.96 -7.04 -2.67
CA SER A 92 7.34 -7.92 -3.67
C SER A 92 8.12 -9.23 -3.82
N ARG A 93 9.44 -9.14 -3.86
CA ARG A 93 10.29 -10.35 -3.94
C ARG A 93 10.16 -11.20 -2.69
N ALA A 94 10.09 -10.58 -1.51
CA ALA A 94 9.91 -11.29 -0.26
C ALA A 94 8.56 -12.02 -0.21
N ILE A 95 7.49 -11.36 -0.64
CA ILE A 95 6.17 -11.97 -0.74
C ILE A 95 6.21 -13.18 -1.67
N TYR A 96 6.80 -13.02 -2.83
CA TYR A 96 6.91 -14.11 -3.81
C TYR A 96 7.66 -15.30 -3.24
N ARG A 97 8.85 -15.07 -2.68
CA ARG A 97 9.68 -16.15 -2.14
C ARG A 97 8.97 -16.90 -1.02
N LEU A 98 8.34 -16.20 -0.11
CA LEU A 98 7.69 -16.84 1.02
C LEU A 98 6.44 -17.61 0.59
N LYS A 99 5.67 -17.09 -0.36
CA LYS A 99 4.50 -17.79 -0.89
C LYS A 99 4.87 -19.02 -1.69
N HIS A 100 6.04 -19.06 -2.32
CA HIS A 100 6.51 -20.18 -3.14
C HIS A 100 7.45 -21.10 -2.39
N ASN A 101 7.47 -21.00 -1.08
CA ASN A 101 8.33 -21.79 -0.19
C ASN A 101 7.63 -23.04 0.38
N GLN A 102 6.59 -23.51 -0.28
CA GLN A 102 5.73 -24.58 0.23
C GLN A 102 6.44 -25.92 0.39
N ARG A 103 7.46 -26.19 -0.42
CA ARG A 103 8.23 -27.44 -0.36
C ARG A 103 8.87 -27.70 0.99
N ARG A 104 9.19 -26.63 1.72
CA ARG A 104 9.82 -26.74 3.04
C ARG A 104 8.82 -27.01 4.16
N ARG A 105 7.52 -26.89 3.87
CA ARG A 105 6.46 -27.07 4.86
C ARG A 105 5.81 -28.42 4.75
N ALA A 106 5.94 -29.03 3.62
CA ALA A 106 5.48 -30.38 3.41
C ALA A 106 6.43 -31.38 4.06
#